data_637193d1634f66b7e2ccfa0f545b72c2
#
_entry.id   637193d1634f66b7e2ccfa0f545b72c2
#
_cell.length_a   1.000
_cell.length_b   1.000
_cell.length_c   1.000
_cell.angle_alpha   90.00
_cell.angle_beta   90.00
_cell.angle_gamma   90.00
#
_symmetry.space_group_name_H-M   'P 1'
#
loop_
_entity.id
_entity.type
_entity.pdbx_description
1 polymer ?
#
loop_
_entity_poly.entity_id
_entity_poly.type
_entity_poly.pdbx_seq_one_letter_code
_entity_poly.pdbx_strand_id
1 'polypeptide(L)'
;MSVSTADKIFLCVGLIDFGGMFVWIGIALHLAYTKMDLMLDHLKNCPAVMIRAPFKDGGPSGRLFVQGAIMGLMTTPRLYLRDGGASADDLKNFPVDLKRKLIVLHWSTGFFLLVLFGLFAVDEFVLA
;
A
#
# COMPACT_ATOMS: atom_id res chain seq x y z
N MET A 1 16.64 -2.97 -36.06
CA MET A 1 15.57 -3.89 -35.67
C MET A 1 14.31 -3.07 -35.37
N SER A 2 13.22 -3.35 -36.07
CA SER A 2 11.98 -2.62 -35.85
C SER A 2 11.22 -3.19 -34.67
N VAL A 3 10.63 -2.31 -33.87
CA VAL A 3 9.80 -2.67 -32.72
C VAL A 3 8.35 -2.63 -33.19
N SER A 4 7.60 -3.71 -32.95
CA SER A 4 6.19 -3.76 -33.34
C SER A 4 5.35 -2.77 -32.52
N THR A 5 4.16 -2.46 -33.03
CA THR A 5 3.22 -1.59 -32.29
C THR A 5 2.87 -2.19 -30.93
N ALA A 6 2.70 -3.51 -30.87
CA ALA A 6 2.41 -4.20 -29.61
C ALA A 6 3.57 -4.02 -28.61
N ASP A 7 4.82 -4.12 -29.07
CA ASP A 7 5.99 -3.91 -28.21
C ASP A 7 6.07 -2.49 -27.69
N LYS A 8 5.74 -1.52 -28.53
CA LYS A 8 5.72 -0.10 -28.15
C LYS A 8 4.66 0.17 -27.08
N ILE A 9 3.46 -0.40 -27.26
CA ILE A 9 2.37 -0.26 -26.28
C ILE A 9 2.77 -0.91 -24.95
N PHE A 10 3.34 -2.11 -25.02
CA PHE A 10 3.81 -2.84 -23.84
C PHE A 10 4.84 -2.01 -23.06
N LEU A 11 5.83 -1.45 -23.77
CA LEU A 11 6.87 -0.63 -23.16
C LEU A 11 6.29 0.64 -22.53
N CYS A 12 5.38 1.33 -23.22
CA CYS A 12 4.75 2.55 -22.70
C CYS A 12 3.94 2.26 -21.44
N VAL A 13 3.13 1.19 -21.44
CA VAL A 13 2.34 0.81 -20.28
C VAL A 13 3.25 0.45 -19.10
N GLY A 14 4.33 -0.30 -19.36
CA GLY A 14 5.30 -0.65 -18.35
C GLY A 14 5.99 0.56 -17.73
N LEU A 15 6.39 1.52 -18.56
CA LEU A 15 7.03 2.74 -18.08
C LEU A 15 6.08 3.59 -17.25
N ILE A 16 4.81 3.70 -17.66
CA ILE A 16 3.79 4.43 -16.91
C ILE A 16 3.54 3.73 -15.57
N ASP A 17 3.46 2.41 -15.57
CA ASP A 17 3.24 1.64 -14.34
C ASP A 17 4.40 1.83 -13.35
N PHE A 18 5.65 1.70 -13.81
CA PHE A 18 6.82 1.92 -12.96
C PHE A 18 6.89 3.35 -12.44
N GLY A 19 6.61 4.34 -13.30
CA GLY A 19 6.56 5.75 -12.88
C GLY A 19 5.50 5.97 -11.81
N GLY A 20 4.32 5.37 -11.99
CA GLY A 20 3.25 5.42 -11.00
C GLY A 20 3.64 4.78 -9.68
N MET A 21 4.37 3.65 -9.73
CA MET A 21 4.86 2.98 -8.52
C MET A 21 5.85 3.87 -7.75
N PHE A 22 6.75 4.57 -8.44
CA PHE A 22 7.66 5.51 -7.80
C PHE A 22 6.91 6.66 -7.13
N VAL A 23 5.90 7.21 -7.79
CA VAL A 23 5.04 8.25 -7.19
C VAL A 23 4.32 7.68 -5.96
N TRP A 24 3.80 6.48 -6.06
CA TRP A 24 3.12 5.80 -4.95
C TRP A 24 4.06 5.65 -3.74
N ILE A 25 5.29 5.19 -3.99
CA ILE A 25 6.29 5.03 -2.92
C ILE A 25 6.58 6.38 -2.25
N GLY A 26 6.72 7.44 -3.06
CA GLY A 26 6.94 8.79 -2.54
C GLY A 26 5.80 9.25 -1.64
N ILE A 27 4.56 9.04 -2.05
CA ILE A 27 3.38 9.40 -1.24
C ILE A 27 3.32 8.56 0.03
N ALA A 28 3.57 7.25 -0.08
CA ALA A 28 3.56 6.35 1.07
C ALA A 28 4.64 6.73 2.09
N LEU A 29 5.85 7.03 1.63
CA LEU A 29 6.93 7.48 2.49
C LEU A 29 6.61 8.82 3.16
N HIS A 30 6.01 9.75 2.41
CA HIS A 30 5.60 11.03 2.97
C HIS A 30 4.64 10.82 4.14
N LEU A 31 3.61 10.00 3.96
CA LEU A 31 2.67 9.68 5.03
C LEU A 31 3.35 8.94 6.17
N ALA A 32 4.27 8.01 5.86
CA ALA A 32 4.98 7.23 6.87
C ALA A 32 5.86 8.11 7.76
N TYR A 33 6.45 9.18 7.22
CA TYR A 33 7.29 10.07 7.99
C TYR A 33 6.54 11.22 8.65
N THR A 34 5.42 11.66 8.07
CA THR A 34 4.69 12.83 8.61
C THR A 34 3.52 12.46 9.50
N LYS A 35 2.91 11.29 9.30
CA LYS A 35 1.67 10.90 9.98
C LYS A 35 1.79 9.62 10.80
N MET A 36 2.96 8.99 10.84
CA MET A 36 3.12 7.71 11.56
C MET A 36 2.74 7.82 13.03
N ASP A 37 3.26 8.83 13.73
CA ASP A 37 2.99 8.99 15.15
C ASP A 37 1.51 9.27 15.42
N LEU A 38 0.86 10.03 14.55
CA LEU A 38 -0.57 10.29 14.63
C LEU A 38 -1.37 9.00 14.43
N MET A 39 -0.99 8.21 13.42
CA MET A 39 -1.67 6.94 13.15
C MET A 39 -1.53 5.97 14.32
N LEU A 40 -0.32 5.85 14.87
CA LEU A 40 -0.07 4.95 16.00
C LEU A 40 -0.78 5.41 17.27
N ASP A 41 -0.87 6.71 17.48
CA ASP A 41 -1.60 7.26 18.62
C ASP A 41 -3.09 6.90 18.56
N HIS A 42 -3.69 6.98 17.39
CA HIS A 42 -5.10 6.61 17.20
C HIS A 42 -5.34 5.10 17.24
N LEU A 43 -4.30 4.28 17.03
CA LEU A 43 -4.42 2.82 16.96
C LEU A 43 -3.72 2.12 18.11
N LYS A 44 -3.46 2.81 19.20
CA LYS A 44 -2.71 2.25 20.34
C LYS A 44 -3.37 1.07 21.03
N ASN A 45 -4.68 0.88 20.83
CA ASN A 45 -5.41 -0.26 21.37
C ASN A 45 -5.61 -1.37 20.34
N CYS A 46 -4.91 -1.31 19.21
CA CYS A 46 -4.96 -2.32 18.16
C CYS A 46 -3.71 -3.18 18.21
N PRO A 47 -3.75 -4.39 18.81
CA PRO A 47 -2.55 -5.23 18.95
C PRO A 47 -1.90 -5.57 17.61
N ALA A 48 -2.69 -5.75 16.55
CA ALA A 48 -2.15 -6.08 15.22
C ALA A 48 -1.20 -5.02 14.69
N VAL A 49 -1.42 -3.75 15.07
CA VAL A 49 -0.56 -2.63 14.68
C VAL A 49 0.55 -2.45 15.70
N MET A 50 0.23 -2.50 16.99
CA MET A 50 1.18 -2.19 18.05
C MET A 50 2.33 -3.17 18.15
N ILE A 51 2.13 -4.45 17.83
CA ILE A 51 3.23 -5.42 17.82
C ILE A 51 4.25 -5.13 16.72
N ARG A 52 3.84 -4.37 15.70
CA ARG A 52 4.70 -3.98 14.59
C ARG A 52 5.25 -2.56 14.72
N ALA A 53 4.72 -1.78 15.67
CA ALA A 53 5.11 -0.39 15.86
C ALA A 53 6.61 -0.16 16.03
N PRO A 54 7.36 -1.02 16.77
CA PRO A 54 8.81 -0.83 16.92
C PRO A 54 9.58 -0.84 15.60
N PHE A 55 9.05 -1.46 14.56
CA PHE A 55 9.70 -1.50 13.24
C PHE A 55 9.79 -0.13 12.58
N LYS A 56 9.02 0.86 13.05
CA LYS A 56 9.11 2.23 12.52
C LYS A 56 10.52 2.83 12.68
N ASP A 57 11.29 2.35 13.64
CA ASP A 57 12.65 2.81 13.89
C ASP A 57 13.67 2.16 12.97
N GLY A 58 13.24 1.21 12.12
CA GLY A 58 14.08 0.52 11.16
C GLY A 58 14.27 1.26 9.83
N GLY A 59 14.09 2.58 9.80
CA GLY A 59 14.26 3.38 8.59
C GLY A 59 13.04 3.35 7.66
N PRO A 60 13.22 3.72 6.38
CA PRO A 60 12.09 3.80 5.43
C PRO A 60 11.34 2.48 5.26
N SER A 61 12.06 1.36 5.16
CA SER A 61 11.41 0.06 4.97
C SER A 61 10.61 -0.35 6.21
N GLY A 62 11.15 -0.08 7.42
CA GLY A 62 10.43 -0.34 8.66
C GLY A 62 9.15 0.47 8.77
N ARG A 63 9.20 1.76 8.40
CA ARG A 63 8.02 2.62 8.41
C ARG A 63 6.98 2.17 7.41
N LEU A 64 7.39 1.76 6.21
CA LEU A 64 6.48 1.23 5.20
C LEU A 64 5.84 -0.08 5.66
N PHE A 65 6.58 -0.92 6.37
CA PHE A 65 6.05 -2.16 6.93
C PHE A 65 4.92 -1.89 7.93
N VAL A 66 5.13 -0.95 8.86
CA VAL A 66 4.10 -0.57 9.83
C VAL A 66 2.91 0.06 9.12
N GLN A 67 3.15 0.94 8.16
CA GLN A 67 2.09 1.57 7.39
C GLN A 67 1.29 0.54 6.60
N GLY A 68 1.94 -0.49 6.06
CA GLY A 68 1.28 -1.59 5.38
C GLY A 68 0.32 -2.33 6.30
N ALA A 69 0.72 -2.56 7.55
CA ALA A 69 -0.16 -3.17 8.56
C ALA A 69 -1.38 -2.29 8.84
N ILE A 70 -1.17 -0.98 8.94
CA ILE A 70 -2.27 -0.02 9.16
C ILE A 70 -3.22 0.00 7.95
N MET A 71 -2.68 0.02 6.73
CA MET A 71 -3.49 -0.02 5.52
C MET A 71 -4.34 -1.28 5.44
N GLY A 72 -3.76 -2.43 5.77
CA GLY A 72 -4.49 -3.69 5.82
C GLY A 72 -5.62 -3.65 6.83
N LEU A 73 -5.35 -3.09 8.01
CA LEU A 73 -6.36 -2.92 9.05
C LEU A 73 -7.52 -2.04 8.58
N MET A 74 -7.22 -0.92 7.90
CA MET A 74 -8.24 0.00 7.41
C MET A 74 -9.06 -0.59 6.28
N THR A 75 -8.45 -1.43 5.44
CA THR A 75 -9.12 -2.03 4.28
C THR A 75 -9.98 -3.23 4.66
N THR A 76 -9.51 -4.05 5.62
CA THR A 76 -10.23 -5.25 6.07
C THR A 76 -10.38 -5.27 7.58
N PRO A 77 -11.10 -4.29 8.17
CA PRO A 77 -11.20 -4.21 9.63
C PRO A 77 -11.92 -5.38 10.27
N ARG A 78 -12.83 -6.02 9.54
CA ARG A 78 -13.62 -7.13 10.07
C ARG A 78 -12.77 -8.31 10.52
N LEU A 79 -11.72 -8.64 9.78
CA LEU A 79 -10.82 -9.73 10.13
C LEU A 79 -10.09 -9.45 11.43
N TYR A 80 -9.60 -8.23 11.59
CA TYR A 80 -8.87 -7.83 12.79
C TYR A 80 -9.78 -7.67 14.01
N LEU A 81 -11.01 -7.20 13.80
CA LEU A 81 -11.99 -7.10 14.89
C LEU A 81 -12.38 -8.49 15.40
N ARG A 82 -12.54 -9.45 14.48
CA ARG A 82 -12.87 -10.83 14.84
C ARG A 82 -11.78 -11.47 15.68
N ASP A 83 -10.52 -11.25 15.33
CA ASP A 83 -9.37 -11.86 15.98
C ASP A 83 -8.88 -11.09 17.21
N GLY A 84 -9.50 -9.97 17.54
CA GLY A 84 -9.07 -9.11 18.63
C GLY A 84 -7.85 -8.27 18.31
N GLY A 85 -7.39 -8.25 17.06
CA GLY A 85 -6.24 -7.46 16.63
C GLY A 85 -6.53 -5.98 16.43
N ALA A 86 -7.80 -5.57 16.50
CA ALA A 86 -8.21 -4.18 16.32
C ALA A 86 -9.21 -3.78 17.38
N SER A 87 -9.19 -2.49 17.74
CA SER A 87 -10.17 -1.88 18.64
C SER A 87 -11.21 -1.15 17.81
N ALA A 88 -12.50 -1.45 18.02
CA ALA A 88 -13.58 -0.79 17.31
C ALA A 88 -13.61 0.71 17.61
N ASP A 89 -13.31 1.10 18.85
CA ASP A 89 -13.27 2.51 19.24
C ASP A 89 -12.14 3.26 18.54
N ASP A 90 -10.96 2.65 18.45
CA ASP A 90 -9.82 3.24 17.75
C ASP A 90 -10.13 3.45 16.27
N LEU A 91 -10.75 2.46 15.63
CA LEU A 91 -11.14 2.56 14.23
C LEU A 91 -12.19 3.64 14.01
N LYS A 92 -13.16 3.75 14.91
CA LYS A 92 -14.20 4.75 14.83
C LYS A 92 -13.65 6.16 14.96
N ASN A 93 -12.66 6.36 15.83
CA ASN A 93 -12.08 7.66 16.12
C ASN A 93 -10.91 8.04 15.21
N PHE A 94 -10.53 7.14 14.32
CA PHE A 94 -9.43 7.39 13.37
C PHE A 94 -9.84 8.49 12.38
N PRO A 95 -8.93 9.44 12.06
CA PRO A 95 -9.25 10.53 11.13
C PRO A 95 -9.72 10.01 9.78
N VAL A 96 -10.89 10.47 9.34
CA VAL A 96 -11.54 9.99 8.11
C VAL A 96 -10.69 10.27 6.88
N ASP A 97 -10.12 11.47 6.79
CA ASP A 97 -9.28 11.86 5.65
C ASP A 97 -8.05 10.95 5.52
N LEU A 98 -7.40 10.68 6.64
CA LEU A 98 -6.22 9.82 6.69
C LEU A 98 -6.59 8.38 6.36
N LYS A 99 -7.71 7.90 6.91
CA LYS A 99 -8.23 6.56 6.60
C LYS A 99 -8.47 6.40 5.11
N ARG A 100 -9.10 7.40 4.48
CA ARG A 100 -9.39 7.38 3.04
C ARG A 100 -8.10 7.32 2.22
N LYS A 101 -7.11 8.12 2.59
CA LYS A 101 -5.79 8.10 1.91
C LYS A 101 -5.14 6.73 2.00
N LEU A 102 -5.19 6.11 3.18
CA LEU A 102 -4.60 4.78 3.38
C LEU A 102 -5.31 3.71 2.55
N ILE A 103 -6.64 3.76 2.49
CA ILE A 103 -7.44 2.82 1.69
C ILE A 103 -7.12 2.99 0.20
N VAL A 104 -7.04 4.24 -0.27
CA VAL A 104 -6.69 4.52 -1.68
C VAL A 104 -5.29 4.00 -1.99
N LEU A 105 -4.32 4.20 -1.11
CA LEU A 105 -2.96 3.68 -1.30
C LEU A 105 -2.95 2.16 -1.38
N HIS A 106 -3.72 1.50 -0.52
CA HIS A 106 -3.81 0.04 -0.51
C HIS A 106 -4.37 -0.49 -1.84
N TRP A 107 -5.48 0.07 -2.29
CA TRP A 107 -6.09 -0.33 -3.57
C TRP A 107 -5.21 0.04 -4.76
N SER A 108 -4.47 1.15 -4.68
CA SER A 108 -3.50 1.52 -5.72
C SER A 108 -2.39 0.50 -5.84
N THR A 109 -1.92 -0.04 -4.71
CA THR A 109 -0.94 -1.13 -4.71
C THR A 109 -1.47 -2.32 -5.50
N GLY A 110 -2.71 -2.73 -5.21
CA GLY A 110 -3.36 -3.82 -5.94
C GLY A 110 -3.46 -3.56 -7.43
N PHE A 111 -3.82 -2.33 -7.80
CA PHE A 111 -3.92 -1.94 -9.20
C PHE A 111 -2.57 -2.02 -9.92
N PHE A 112 -1.51 -1.46 -9.32
CA PHE A 112 -0.17 -1.51 -9.93
C PHE A 112 0.33 -2.95 -10.07
N LEU A 113 0.10 -3.78 -9.06
CA LEU A 113 0.48 -5.19 -9.13
C LEU A 113 -0.31 -5.93 -10.21
N LEU A 114 -1.60 -5.65 -10.34
CA LEU A 114 -2.44 -6.25 -11.36
C LEU A 114 -1.93 -5.90 -12.76
N VAL A 115 -1.58 -4.63 -13.00
CA VAL A 115 -1.01 -4.20 -14.28
C VAL A 115 0.32 -4.91 -14.54
N LEU A 116 1.18 -5.00 -13.54
CA LEU A 116 2.48 -5.65 -13.67
C LEU A 116 2.33 -7.13 -14.03
N PHE A 117 1.45 -7.86 -13.32
CA PHE A 117 1.17 -9.25 -13.63
C PHE A 117 0.52 -9.43 -15.00
N GLY A 118 -0.37 -8.51 -15.38
CA GLY A 118 -0.97 -8.50 -16.70
C GLY A 118 0.06 -8.33 -17.80
N LEU A 119 1.02 -7.43 -17.62
CA LEU A 119 2.12 -7.23 -18.57
C LEU A 119 3.00 -8.47 -18.67
N PHE A 120 3.29 -9.10 -17.54
CA PHE A 120 4.06 -10.33 -17.50
C PHE A 120 3.34 -11.45 -18.26
N ALA A 121 2.04 -11.61 -18.04
CA ALA A 121 1.22 -12.62 -18.70
C ALA A 121 1.19 -12.38 -20.21
N VAL A 122 1.03 -11.13 -20.65
CA VAL A 122 1.05 -10.78 -22.07
C VAL A 122 2.39 -11.13 -22.69
N ASP A 123 3.48 -10.81 -22.02
CA ASP A 123 4.82 -11.13 -22.50
C ASP A 123 5.01 -12.64 -22.66
N GLU A 124 4.62 -13.42 -21.66
CA GLU A 124 4.82 -14.86 -21.65
C GLU A 124 3.92 -15.59 -22.65
N PHE A 125 2.66 -15.17 -22.75
CA PHE A 125 1.66 -15.94 -23.50
C PHE A 125 1.33 -15.36 -24.88
N VAL A 126 1.68 -14.11 -25.14
CA VAL A 126 1.34 -13.45 -26.42
C VAL A 126 2.58 -13.02 -27.18
N LEU A 127 3.54 -12.38 -26.53
CA LEU A 127 4.72 -11.79 -27.18
C LEU A 127 5.94 -12.68 -27.17
N ALA A 128 5.98 -13.66 -26.28
CA ALA A 128 7.13 -14.58 -26.16
C ALA A 128 7.22 -15.60 -27.29
#